data_f46be61e5e18553fd2044e9909d6deb6
#
_entry.id   f46be61e5e18553fd2044e9909d6deb6
#
_cell.length_a   1.000
_cell.length_b   1.000
_cell.length_c   1.000
_cell.angle_alpha   90.00
_cell.angle_beta   90.00
_cell.angle_gamma   90.00
#
_symmetry.space_group_name_H-M   'P 1'
#
loop_
_entity.id
_entity.type
_entity.pdbx_description
1 polymer ?
#
loop_
_entity_poly.entity_id
_entity_poly.type
_entity_poly.pdbx_seq_one_letter_code
_entity_poly.pdbx_strand_id
1 'polypeptide(L)'
;MACPELEMELESKVLELLNTADNFTIDNGKLMLNVGRRAPLATFYEMSDNEIVNKYWKLIKLEGDTVQMAANQEREQYFTLRSDGSISGFAGCNHFTGQYTLTEASGISINENLAISLKVCPDVDIDESAFLRVLFRANNYTISNDTLCLSAGKDAPLAIFEAVYF
;
A
#
# COMPACT_ATOMS: atom_id res chain seq x y z
N MET A 1 -10.51 -1.58 -26.36
CA MET A 1 -11.19 -1.03 -25.19
C MET A 1 -10.64 0.37 -25.00
N ALA A 2 -11.49 1.40 -24.90
CA ALA A 2 -11.03 2.75 -24.57
C ALA A 2 -10.81 2.81 -23.06
N CYS A 3 -9.65 3.37 -22.62
CA CYS A 3 -9.42 3.66 -21.21
C CYS A 3 -10.40 4.72 -20.71
N PRO A 4 -10.70 4.78 -19.39
CA PRO A 4 -11.50 5.86 -18.82
C PRO A 4 -10.93 7.24 -19.17
N GLU A 5 -11.77 8.24 -19.34
CA GLU A 5 -11.38 9.60 -19.78
C GLU A 5 -10.25 10.21 -18.93
N LEU A 6 -10.26 9.95 -17.63
CA LEU A 6 -9.24 10.47 -16.69
C LEU A 6 -7.84 9.88 -16.95
N GLU A 7 -7.78 8.60 -17.32
CA GLU A 7 -6.51 7.93 -17.64
C GLU A 7 -5.95 8.39 -18.98
N MET A 8 -6.80 8.64 -19.97
CA MET A 8 -6.41 9.20 -21.26
C MET A 8 -5.89 10.64 -21.14
N GLU A 9 -6.50 11.45 -20.26
CA GLU A 9 -6.03 12.80 -19.97
C GLU A 9 -4.67 12.79 -19.28
N LEU A 10 -4.44 11.89 -18.33
CA LEU A 10 -3.17 11.72 -17.65
C LEU A 10 -2.07 11.25 -18.62
N GLU A 11 -2.36 10.27 -19.48
CA GLU A 11 -1.44 9.81 -20.51
C GLU A 11 -1.01 10.95 -21.45
N SER A 12 -1.99 11.72 -21.94
CA SER A 12 -1.73 12.88 -22.81
C SER A 12 -0.83 13.91 -22.14
N LYS A 13 -1.06 14.23 -20.87
CA LYS A 13 -0.24 15.14 -20.08
C LYS A 13 1.19 14.62 -19.88
N VAL A 14 1.36 13.32 -19.61
CA VAL A 14 2.68 12.71 -19.47
C VAL A 14 3.44 12.76 -20.80
N LEU A 15 2.80 12.45 -21.92
CA LEU A 15 3.43 12.53 -23.24
C LEU A 15 3.82 13.96 -23.61
N GLU A 16 2.98 14.96 -23.32
CA GLU A 16 3.30 16.38 -23.52
C GLU A 16 4.51 16.80 -22.69
N LEU A 17 4.56 16.42 -21.43
CA LEU A 17 5.68 16.64 -20.51
C LEU A 17 6.99 16.07 -21.04
N LEU A 18 6.99 14.81 -21.49
CA LEU A 18 8.16 14.13 -22.03
C LEU A 18 8.66 14.78 -23.32
N ASN A 19 7.76 15.30 -24.16
CA ASN A 19 8.10 16.00 -25.39
C ASN A 19 8.58 17.43 -25.14
N THR A 20 8.23 18.04 -24.01
CA THR A 20 8.54 19.44 -23.68
C THR A 20 9.86 19.57 -22.90
N ALA A 21 10.20 18.57 -22.09
CA ALA A 21 11.41 18.58 -21.29
C ALA A 21 12.68 18.59 -22.17
N ASP A 22 13.59 19.51 -21.90
CA ASP A 22 14.86 19.67 -22.64
C ASP A 22 16.08 19.26 -21.79
N ASN A 23 15.90 19.10 -20.47
CA ASN A 23 16.94 18.64 -19.56
C ASN A 23 16.33 17.96 -18.33
N PHE A 24 17.17 17.28 -17.55
CA PHE A 24 16.76 16.62 -16.32
C PHE A 24 17.79 16.81 -15.19
N THR A 25 17.33 16.63 -13.98
CA THR A 25 18.17 16.59 -12.78
C THR A 25 17.81 15.35 -11.96
N ILE A 26 18.83 14.67 -11.45
CA ILE A 26 18.65 13.55 -10.49
C ILE A 26 19.25 13.99 -9.16
N ASP A 27 18.45 13.93 -8.10
CA ASP A 27 18.88 14.28 -6.74
C ASP A 27 18.11 13.43 -5.73
N ASN A 28 18.84 12.70 -4.88
CA ASN A 28 18.29 11.89 -3.78
C ASN A 28 17.10 10.99 -4.18
N GLY A 29 17.26 10.20 -5.25
CA GLY A 29 16.21 9.29 -5.75
C GLY A 29 15.04 10.00 -6.44
N LYS A 30 15.20 11.29 -6.78
CA LYS A 30 14.21 12.07 -7.53
C LYS A 30 14.75 12.39 -8.91
N LEU A 31 13.97 12.05 -9.93
CA LEU A 31 14.18 12.49 -11.30
C LEU A 31 13.26 13.68 -11.56
N MET A 32 13.84 14.83 -11.85
CA MET A 32 13.12 16.06 -12.20
C MET A 32 13.31 16.35 -13.69
N LEU A 33 12.22 16.46 -14.43
CA LEU A 33 12.23 16.90 -15.83
C LEU A 33 12.03 18.40 -15.89
N ASN A 34 12.89 19.11 -16.64
CA ASN A 34 12.93 20.56 -16.67
C ASN A 34 12.83 21.10 -18.10
N VAL A 35 12.50 22.39 -18.19
CA VAL A 35 12.67 23.22 -19.40
C VAL A 35 13.53 24.41 -19.03
N GLY A 36 14.73 24.48 -19.63
CA GLY A 36 15.71 25.51 -19.32
C GLY A 36 16.10 25.50 -17.84
N ARG A 37 16.07 26.68 -17.18
CA ARG A 37 16.40 26.87 -15.77
C ARG A 37 15.15 27.15 -14.89
N ARG A 38 14.00 26.71 -15.31
CA ARG A 38 12.73 26.91 -14.57
C ARG A 38 12.50 25.81 -13.55
N ALA A 39 11.43 25.99 -12.74
CA ALA A 39 10.96 24.94 -11.85
C ALA A 39 10.65 23.65 -12.64
N PRO A 40 10.83 22.46 -12.04
CA PRO A 40 10.55 21.20 -12.71
C PRO A 40 9.12 21.12 -13.25
N LEU A 41 8.98 20.62 -14.48
CA LEU A 41 7.69 20.30 -15.09
C LEU A 41 7.05 19.11 -14.40
N ALA A 42 7.88 18.12 -14.06
CA ALA A 42 7.48 16.92 -13.32
C ALA A 42 8.61 16.43 -12.43
N THR A 43 8.23 15.78 -11.34
CA THR A 43 9.14 15.10 -10.44
C THR A 43 8.69 13.66 -10.31
N PHE A 44 9.60 12.73 -10.59
CA PHE A 44 9.43 11.30 -10.38
C PHE A 44 10.27 10.88 -9.18
N TYR A 45 9.78 9.95 -8.41
CA TYR A 45 10.50 9.38 -7.29
C TYR A 45 10.92 7.96 -7.65
N GLU A 46 12.14 7.58 -7.23
CA GLU A 46 12.57 6.20 -7.33
C GLU A 46 11.59 5.31 -6.56
N MET A 47 11.07 4.30 -7.23
CA MET A 47 10.27 3.29 -6.54
C MET A 47 11.21 2.40 -5.74
N SER A 48 10.86 2.17 -4.48
CA SER A 48 11.58 1.21 -3.65
C SER A 48 11.52 -0.18 -4.30
N ASP A 49 12.66 -0.83 -4.50
CA ASP A 49 12.74 -2.24 -4.92
C ASP A 49 12.26 -3.21 -3.83
N ASN A 50 11.77 -2.67 -2.72
CA ASN A 50 11.26 -3.50 -1.64
C ASN A 50 9.96 -4.17 -2.06
N GLU A 51 9.98 -5.49 -2.14
CA GLU A 51 8.88 -6.31 -2.64
C GLU A 51 7.56 -6.14 -1.88
N ILE A 52 7.59 -5.61 -0.65
CA ILE A 52 6.37 -5.34 0.15
C ILE A 52 5.65 -4.05 -0.26
N VAL A 53 6.36 -3.10 -0.88
CA VAL A 53 5.86 -1.75 -1.19
C VAL A 53 5.13 -1.71 -2.53
N ASN A 54 4.13 -0.85 -2.65
CA ASN A 54 3.35 -0.61 -3.87
C ASN A 54 2.59 -1.85 -4.40
N LYS A 55 2.28 -2.78 -3.52
CA LYS A 55 1.42 -3.93 -3.82
C LYS A 55 0.14 -3.88 -2.99
N TYR A 56 -0.94 -4.40 -3.56
CA TYR A 56 -2.19 -4.62 -2.85
C TYR A 56 -2.12 -5.97 -2.13
N TRP A 57 -2.06 -5.95 -0.79
CA TRP A 57 -1.94 -7.12 0.06
C TRP A 57 -3.29 -7.51 0.63
N LYS A 58 -3.95 -8.46 0.00
CA LYS A 58 -5.24 -9.03 0.45
C LYS A 58 -5.02 -10.03 1.57
N LEU A 59 -5.77 -9.89 2.66
CA LEU A 59 -5.72 -10.81 3.79
C LEU A 59 -6.30 -12.18 3.45
N ILE A 60 -5.54 -13.24 3.72
CA ILE A 60 -5.92 -14.64 3.49
C ILE A 60 -6.09 -15.41 4.81
N LYS A 61 -5.20 -15.15 5.79
CA LYS A 61 -5.28 -15.74 7.11
C LYS A 61 -5.01 -14.72 8.19
N LEU A 62 -5.73 -14.82 9.31
CA LEU A 62 -5.56 -14.00 10.49
C LEU A 62 -5.44 -14.90 11.71
N GLU A 63 -4.33 -14.81 12.45
CA GLU A 63 -4.04 -15.59 13.66
C GLU A 63 -4.25 -17.12 13.48
N GLY A 64 -4.00 -17.63 12.26
CA GLY A 64 -4.13 -19.06 11.90
C GLY A 64 -5.42 -19.41 11.17
N ASP A 65 -6.47 -18.63 11.32
CA ASP A 65 -7.77 -18.88 10.70
C ASP A 65 -7.84 -18.32 9.28
N THR A 66 -8.46 -19.06 8.36
CA THR A 66 -8.71 -18.60 6.99
C THR A 66 -9.79 -17.53 6.99
N VAL A 67 -9.47 -16.38 6.37
CA VAL A 67 -10.39 -15.25 6.25
C VAL A 67 -11.22 -15.40 4.98
N GLN A 68 -12.53 -15.22 5.11
CA GLN A 68 -13.48 -15.12 4.00
C GLN A 68 -14.25 -13.81 4.14
N MET A 69 -14.66 -13.24 3.01
CA MET A 69 -15.53 -12.07 3.03
C MET A 69 -16.85 -12.40 3.72
N ALA A 70 -17.25 -11.57 4.69
CA ALA A 70 -18.57 -11.65 5.28
C ALA A 70 -19.65 -11.26 4.27
N ALA A 71 -20.89 -11.73 4.51
CA ALA A 71 -22.03 -11.27 3.74
C ALA A 71 -22.17 -9.73 3.87
N ASN A 72 -22.48 -9.06 2.78
CA ASN A 72 -22.64 -7.60 2.70
C ASN A 72 -21.34 -6.77 2.97
N GLN A 73 -20.19 -7.41 3.06
CA GLN A 73 -18.92 -6.71 3.12
C GLN A 73 -18.60 -6.04 1.79
N GLU A 74 -18.19 -4.77 1.82
CA GLU A 74 -17.91 -3.96 0.61
C GLU A 74 -16.78 -4.53 -0.22
N ARG A 75 -15.70 -4.97 0.44
CA ARG A 75 -14.50 -5.59 -0.15
C ARG A 75 -13.71 -6.37 0.91
N GLU A 76 -12.74 -7.14 0.46
CA GLU A 76 -11.83 -7.87 1.33
C GLU A 76 -10.99 -6.95 2.24
N GLN A 77 -10.52 -7.48 3.35
CA GLN A 77 -9.53 -6.82 4.19
C GLN A 77 -8.19 -6.79 3.46
N TYR A 78 -7.57 -5.61 3.39
CA TYR A 78 -6.30 -5.42 2.70
C TYR A 78 -5.51 -4.23 3.24
N PHE A 79 -4.25 -4.14 2.86
CA PHE A 79 -3.47 -2.91 2.96
C PHE A 79 -2.53 -2.73 1.76
N THR A 80 -2.06 -1.50 1.58
CA THR A 80 -1.01 -1.11 0.65
C THR A 80 -0.01 -0.23 1.38
N LEU A 81 1.28 -0.55 1.26
CA LEU A 81 2.37 0.32 1.67
C LEU A 81 2.85 1.13 0.46
N ARG A 82 3.06 2.42 0.63
CA ARG A 82 3.56 3.30 -0.43
C ARG A 82 5.00 3.70 -0.17
N SER A 83 5.74 4.03 -1.22
CA SER A 83 7.16 4.44 -1.12
C SER A 83 7.38 5.71 -0.31
N ASP A 84 6.35 6.52 -0.08
CA ASP A 84 6.38 7.73 0.75
C ASP A 84 6.29 7.46 2.26
N GLY A 85 6.25 6.18 2.68
CA GLY A 85 6.10 5.77 4.07
C GLY A 85 4.65 5.73 4.55
N SER A 86 3.68 5.95 3.67
CA SER A 86 2.26 5.87 4.02
C SER A 86 1.73 4.45 3.88
N ILE A 87 0.78 4.09 4.75
CA ILE A 87 -0.05 2.89 4.67
C ILE A 87 -1.51 3.30 4.46
N SER A 88 -2.21 2.56 3.64
CA SER A 88 -3.67 2.66 3.51
C SER A 88 -4.28 1.26 3.37
N GLY A 89 -5.53 1.11 3.78
CA GLY A 89 -6.20 -0.18 3.69
C GLY A 89 -7.67 -0.13 4.08
N PHE A 90 -8.26 -1.31 4.15
CA PHE A 90 -9.63 -1.54 4.54
C PHE A 90 -9.68 -2.67 5.57
N ALA A 91 -10.26 -2.41 6.72
CA ALA A 91 -10.25 -3.34 7.85
C ALA A 91 -11.45 -4.30 7.86
N GLY A 92 -12.42 -4.12 6.96
CA GLY A 92 -13.65 -4.94 6.84
C GLY A 92 -14.92 -4.13 6.75
N CYS A 93 -14.99 -2.99 7.44
CA CYS A 93 -16.04 -1.97 7.36
C CYS A 93 -15.42 -0.60 7.11
N ASN A 94 -14.28 -0.33 7.73
CA ASN A 94 -13.65 0.98 7.73
C ASN A 94 -12.35 1.01 6.94
N HIS A 95 -12.14 2.12 6.23
CA HIS A 95 -10.85 2.46 5.65
C HIS A 95 -9.93 3.03 6.74
N PHE A 96 -8.65 2.76 6.59
CA PHE A 96 -7.63 3.37 7.43
C PHE A 96 -6.46 3.91 6.59
N THR A 97 -5.80 4.92 7.13
CA THR A 97 -4.56 5.50 6.60
C THR A 97 -3.62 5.85 7.73
N GLY A 98 -2.33 5.81 7.48
CA GLY A 98 -1.31 6.16 8.49
C GLY A 98 0.10 6.09 7.94
N GLN A 99 1.05 5.82 8.82
CA GLN A 99 2.47 5.76 8.50
C GLN A 99 3.04 4.39 8.91
N TYR A 100 4.06 3.97 8.19
CA TYR A 100 4.84 2.78 8.51
C TYR A 100 6.34 3.07 8.36
N THR A 101 7.17 2.23 8.93
CA THR A 101 8.61 2.21 8.70
C THR A 101 9.08 0.78 8.42
N LEU A 102 10.03 0.65 7.49
CA LEU A 102 10.76 -0.60 7.26
C LEU A 102 12.16 -0.43 7.81
N THR A 103 12.69 -1.50 8.39
CA THR A 103 14.08 -1.57 8.84
C THR A 103 14.82 -2.67 8.10
N GLU A 104 16.15 -2.68 8.19
CA GLU A 104 16.97 -3.76 7.66
C GLU A 104 16.52 -5.12 8.21
N ALA A 105 16.83 -6.19 7.47
CA ALA A 105 16.45 -7.57 7.82
C ALA A 105 14.94 -7.82 7.95
N SER A 106 14.13 -7.17 7.10
CA SER A 106 12.67 -7.38 7.00
C SER A 106 11.88 -6.96 8.24
N GLY A 107 12.36 -5.95 8.98
CA GLY A 107 11.59 -5.33 10.05
C GLY A 107 10.52 -4.39 9.50
N ILE A 108 9.35 -4.40 10.13
CA ILE A 108 8.22 -3.51 9.83
C ILE A 108 7.63 -2.96 11.13
N SER A 109 7.25 -1.69 11.12
CA SER A 109 6.49 -1.07 12.20
C SER A 109 5.41 -0.18 11.62
N ILE A 110 4.18 -0.41 12.02
CA ILE A 110 3.03 0.40 11.63
C ILE A 110 2.65 1.28 12.83
N ASN A 111 2.52 2.58 12.57
CA ASN A 111 2.17 3.54 13.62
C ASN A 111 0.73 3.29 14.09
N GLU A 112 0.52 3.20 15.41
CA GLU A 112 -0.80 2.97 16.01
C GLU A 112 -1.78 4.14 15.81
N ASN A 113 -1.27 5.34 15.48
CA ASN A 113 -2.10 6.52 15.19
C ASN A 113 -2.63 6.50 13.76
N LEU A 114 -3.47 5.50 13.44
CA LEU A 114 -4.16 5.45 12.16
C LEU A 114 -5.38 6.37 12.15
N ALA A 115 -5.59 7.08 11.06
CA ALA A 115 -6.86 7.71 10.76
C ALA A 115 -7.82 6.64 10.22
N ILE A 116 -8.92 6.41 10.93
CA ILE A 116 -9.91 5.37 10.59
C ILE A 116 -11.25 6.04 10.32
N SER A 117 -11.94 5.66 9.23
CA SER A 117 -13.32 6.09 9.01
C SER A 117 -14.25 5.52 10.09
N LEU A 118 -15.38 6.18 10.33
CA LEU A 118 -16.31 5.79 11.38
C LEU A 118 -17.65 5.34 10.78
N LYS A 119 -17.59 4.44 9.80
CA LYS A 119 -18.80 3.79 9.28
C LYS A 119 -19.34 2.81 10.32
N VAL A 120 -20.64 2.66 10.36
CA VAL A 120 -21.33 1.61 11.12
C VAL A 120 -21.83 0.58 10.11
N CYS A 121 -21.39 -0.67 10.24
CA CYS A 121 -21.74 -1.79 9.36
C CYS A 121 -22.43 -2.90 10.18
N PRO A 122 -23.69 -2.72 10.61
CA PRO A 122 -24.33 -3.65 11.56
C PRO A 122 -24.55 -5.04 10.96
N ASP A 123 -24.59 -5.14 9.63
CA ASP A 123 -24.84 -6.40 8.90
C ASP A 123 -23.54 -7.08 8.42
N VAL A 124 -22.36 -6.59 8.86
CA VAL A 124 -21.05 -7.15 8.51
C VAL A 124 -20.43 -7.76 9.76
N ASP A 125 -20.42 -9.08 9.83
CA ASP A 125 -19.82 -9.82 10.94
C ASP A 125 -18.31 -10.00 10.71
N ILE A 126 -17.55 -8.95 11.07
CA ILE A 126 -16.08 -8.93 10.95
C ILE A 126 -15.46 -8.22 12.15
N ASP A 127 -14.40 -8.81 12.71
CA ASP A 127 -13.58 -8.15 13.75
C ASP A 127 -12.46 -7.31 13.12
N GLU A 128 -12.78 -6.04 12.83
CA GLU A 128 -11.77 -5.07 12.37
C GLU A 128 -10.64 -4.87 13.38
N SER A 129 -10.98 -4.95 14.67
CA SER A 129 -10.01 -4.72 15.74
C SER A 129 -8.95 -5.83 15.76
N ALA A 130 -9.31 -7.07 15.44
CA ALA A 130 -8.35 -8.17 15.32
C ALA A 130 -7.35 -7.90 14.19
N PHE A 131 -7.83 -7.47 13.03
CA PHE A 131 -6.96 -7.14 11.90
C PHE A 131 -6.00 -5.99 12.22
N LEU A 132 -6.50 -4.87 12.76
CA LEU A 132 -5.68 -3.72 13.13
C LEU A 132 -4.67 -4.08 14.24
N ARG A 133 -5.08 -4.85 15.23
CA ARG A 133 -4.22 -5.33 16.31
C ARG A 133 -3.05 -6.17 15.79
N VAL A 134 -3.28 -7.01 14.78
CA VAL A 134 -2.23 -7.80 14.12
C VAL A 134 -1.25 -6.88 13.37
N LEU A 135 -1.74 -5.87 12.67
CA LEU A 135 -0.88 -4.89 11.98
C LEU A 135 0.04 -4.16 12.97
N PHE A 136 -0.45 -3.77 14.14
CA PHE A 136 0.35 -3.08 15.16
C PHE A 136 1.35 -3.99 15.89
N ARG A 137 1.00 -5.28 16.05
CA ARG A 137 1.88 -6.26 16.69
C ARG A 137 2.98 -6.79 15.78
N ALA A 138 2.79 -6.72 14.49
CA ALA A 138 3.77 -7.18 13.51
C ALA A 138 5.05 -6.35 13.60
N ASN A 139 6.19 -7.02 13.75
CA ASN A 139 7.51 -6.38 13.75
C ASN A 139 8.45 -6.97 12.72
N ASN A 140 8.01 -8.00 12.00
CA ASN A 140 8.80 -8.66 10.96
C ASN A 140 7.89 -9.12 9.82
N TYR A 141 8.44 -9.22 8.62
CA TYR A 141 7.73 -9.77 7.46
C TYR A 141 8.63 -10.71 6.65
N THR A 142 8.01 -11.63 5.93
CA THR A 142 8.67 -12.43 4.90
C THR A 142 7.80 -12.47 3.65
N ILE A 143 8.44 -12.46 2.48
CA ILE A 143 7.76 -12.58 1.20
C ILE A 143 8.29 -13.81 0.48
N SER A 144 7.39 -14.62 -0.01
CA SER A 144 7.70 -15.76 -0.88
C SER A 144 6.72 -15.75 -2.04
N ASN A 145 7.23 -15.47 -3.23
CA ASN A 145 6.41 -15.19 -4.42
C ASN A 145 5.38 -14.08 -4.12
N ASP A 146 4.10 -14.35 -4.31
CA ASP A 146 3.00 -13.41 -4.05
C ASP A 146 2.39 -13.54 -2.65
N THR A 147 3.08 -14.20 -1.72
CA THR A 147 2.61 -14.40 -0.35
C THR A 147 3.45 -13.59 0.62
N LEU A 148 2.79 -12.73 1.40
CA LEU A 148 3.37 -11.96 2.49
C LEU A 148 2.92 -12.55 3.82
N CYS A 149 3.87 -12.83 4.71
CA CYS A 149 3.61 -13.21 6.08
C CYS A 149 4.07 -12.10 7.03
N LEU A 150 3.19 -11.63 7.89
CA LEU A 150 3.52 -10.75 9.02
C LEU A 150 3.66 -11.57 10.30
N SER A 151 4.70 -11.32 11.09
CA SER A 151 4.99 -12.01 12.34
C SER A 151 5.44 -11.07 13.45
N ALA A 152 5.36 -11.55 14.70
CA ALA A 152 5.98 -10.93 15.86
C ALA A 152 7.17 -11.79 16.29
N GLY A 153 8.39 -11.34 15.91
CA GLY A 153 9.61 -12.12 16.17
C GLY A 153 9.71 -13.37 15.32
N LYS A 154 10.05 -14.51 15.96
CA LYS A 154 10.25 -15.82 15.32
C LYS A 154 9.02 -16.75 15.42
N ASP A 155 7.92 -16.24 15.91
CA ASP A 155 6.70 -17.01 16.13
C ASP A 155 5.96 -17.30 14.81
N ALA A 156 4.88 -18.10 14.90
CA ALA A 156 3.99 -18.37 13.78
C ALA A 156 3.47 -17.06 13.19
N PRO A 157 3.16 -17.01 11.86
CA PRO A 157 2.62 -15.83 11.24
C PRO A 157 1.35 -15.34 11.95
N LEU A 158 1.31 -14.04 12.26
CA LEU A 158 0.12 -13.36 12.78
C LEU A 158 -0.93 -13.18 11.67
N ALA A 159 -0.47 -12.91 10.45
CA ALA A 159 -1.33 -12.81 9.27
C ALA A 159 -0.59 -13.23 8.00
N ILE A 160 -1.36 -13.75 7.05
CA ILE A 160 -0.88 -14.11 5.71
C ILE A 160 -1.71 -13.36 4.69
N PHE A 161 -1.03 -12.77 3.71
CA PHE A 161 -1.61 -12.00 2.64
C PHE A 161 -1.17 -12.53 1.28
N GLU A 162 -1.97 -12.25 0.27
CA GLU A 162 -1.68 -12.52 -1.14
C GLU A 162 -1.61 -11.20 -1.91
N ALA A 163 -0.63 -11.05 -2.78
CA ALA A 163 -0.55 -9.91 -3.69
C ALA A 163 -1.62 -10.02 -4.78
N VAL A 164 -2.37 -8.93 -4.99
CA VAL A 164 -3.35 -8.82 -6.09
C VAL A 164 -2.85 -7.78 -7.08
N TYR A 165 -2.88 -8.13 -8.36
CA TYR A 165 -2.48 -7.29 -9.48
C TYR A 165 -3.73 -6.91 -10.29
N PHE A 166 -3.89 -5.61 -10.61
CA PHE A 166 -5.02 -5.04 -11.35
C PHE A 166 -4.61 -4.62 -12.75
#